data_385a775d4b1554668f5d942529d2ab2a
#
_entry.id   385a775d4b1554668f5d942529d2ab2a
#
_cell.length_a   1.000
_cell.length_b   1.000
_cell.length_c   1.000
_cell.angle_alpha   90.00
_cell.angle_beta   90.00
_cell.angle_gamma   90.00
#
_symmetry.space_group_name_H-M   'P 1'
#
loop_
_entity.id
_entity.type
_entity.pdbx_description
1 polymer ?
#
loop_
_entity_poly.entity_id
_entity_poly.type
_entity_poly.pdbx_seq_one_letter_code
_entity_poly.pdbx_strand_id
1 'polypeptide(L)'
;MKPLTPVESYAVINALADQAIGRGVITSVDATNFVSVGDQILATGVDNVISSISILITRVVNKSRAYTAKYASVMADSSAYGNRLLKRKTYSKKAIPAKNVNTNAGTYIGDGLNAETTGSQWDMSFTPALEISYGGSDVWSYQMPTITEDALKDAFRNEAEFAAFMTLRMTEAYNEIESEKEAFARMTVLNRIAGIAKMVNDEDLGAECVVDLIAYANKKMGTSYTTAQMLQSHMEEFLKLVAVKLAQDSSRLENRTNKYHWSPAKNVGGVDYELVQHTPKSAQKFLYYEPLISEMETRVLPTIFHADMLKNVVDKSTAKAEGVDFWQAFDDSDEYAGAAIDWTPAIPEGDTAEVELPFVFGILYDEDGIMINYQLDNVRSTPPHARTGIINTFCNFKRCPINDFTENAIIYTLGTPTFTDTFAGTGSKTKFTLTGTVTTLGDVYVGTTKQTLNTDYTYSDGEITFASAPANKAVIKASYV
;
A
#
# COMPACT_ATOMS: atom_id res chain seq x y z
N MET A 1 20.19 16.65 -4.19
CA MET A 1 21.49 15.95 -3.97
C MET A 1 22.60 16.99 -3.92
N LYS A 2 23.56 16.85 -3.02
CA LYS A 2 24.73 17.75 -2.97
C LYS A 2 25.65 17.42 -4.16
N PRO A 3 26.15 18.39 -4.93
CA PRO A 3 27.09 18.11 -6.04
C PRO A 3 28.30 17.33 -5.54
N LEU A 4 28.78 16.41 -6.36
CA LEU A 4 29.98 15.64 -6.06
C LEU A 4 31.19 16.58 -5.79
N THR A 5 31.89 16.31 -4.73
CA THR A 5 33.16 17.01 -4.45
C THR A 5 34.29 16.43 -5.31
N PRO A 6 35.40 17.18 -5.55
CA PRO A 6 36.54 16.65 -6.29
C PRO A 6 37.04 15.30 -5.78
N VAL A 7 37.11 15.13 -4.47
CA VAL A 7 37.56 13.87 -3.84
C VAL A 7 36.63 12.71 -4.15
N GLU A 8 35.30 12.96 -4.17
CA GLU A 8 34.30 11.95 -4.54
C GLU A 8 34.37 11.60 -6.03
N SER A 9 34.68 12.59 -6.91
CA SER A 9 34.92 12.35 -8.33
C SER A 9 36.15 11.47 -8.56
N TYR A 10 37.23 11.69 -7.82
CA TYR A 10 38.42 10.82 -7.89
C TYR A 10 38.11 9.40 -7.42
N ALA A 11 37.30 9.25 -6.36
CA ALA A 11 36.90 7.94 -5.89
C ALA A 11 36.03 7.17 -6.91
N VAL A 12 35.18 7.89 -7.65
CA VAL A 12 34.38 7.30 -8.74
C VAL A 12 35.26 6.87 -9.89
N ILE A 13 36.22 7.72 -10.33
CA ILE A 13 37.15 7.38 -11.40
C ILE A 13 38.09 6.22 -11.02
N ASN A 14 38.56 6.17 -9.77
CA ASN A 14 39.31 5.02 -9.27
C ASN A 14 38.51 3.72 -9.35
N ALA A 15 37.23 3.76 -8.93
CA ALA A 15 36.36 2.61 -9.01
C ALA A 15 36.03 2.20 -10.46
N LEU A 16 35.89 3.16 -11.37
CA LEU A 16 35.77 2.94 -12.81
C LEU A 16 37.02 2.30 -13.40
N ALA A 17 38.18 2.82 -13.08
CA ALA A 17 39.47 2.28 -13.53
C ALA A 17 39.68 0.82 -13.06
N ASP A 18 39.41 0.55 -11.80
CA ASP A 18 39.47 -0.80 -11.23
C ASP A 18 38.53 -1.80 -11.95
N GLN A 19 37.40 -1.31 -12.42
CA GLN A 19 36.37 -2.14 -13.07
C GLN A 19 36.65 -2.31 -14.57
N ALA A 20 37.10 -1.25 -15.26
CA ALA A 20 37.33 -1.25 -16.71
C ALA A 20 38.71 -1.82 -17.10
N ILE A 21 39.73 -1.57 -16.30
CA ILE A 21 41.11 -1.91 -16.61
C ILE A 21 41.62 -3.06 -15.71
N GLY A 22 41.13 -3.14 -14.49
CA GLY A 22 41.53 -4.12 -13.48
C GLY A 22 42.15 -3.51 -12.24
N ARG A 23 41.96 -4.16 -11.09
CA ARG A 23 42.43 -3.65 -9.79
C ARG A 23 43.95 -3.50 -9.75
N GLY A 24 44.38 -2.34 -9.29
CA GLY A 24 45.82 -2.06 -9.03
C GLY A 24 46.66 -1.74 -10.27
N VAL A 25 46.04 -1.57 -11.44
CA VAL A 25 46.73 -1.22 -12.67
C VAL A 25 47.03 0.30 -12.72
N ILE A 26 46.16 1.10 -12.11
CA ILE A 26 46.32 2.56 -12.07
C ILE A 26 46.61 3.01 -10.64
N THR A 27 47.58 3.89 -10.48
CA THR A 27 47.81 4.63 -9.25
C THR A 27 46.66 5.58 -8.96
N SER A 28 46.39 5.86 -7.70
CA SER A 28 45.27 6.70 -7.29
C SER A 28 45.14 7.98 -8.12
N VAL A 29 43.92 8.27 -8.56
CA VAL A 29 43.60 9.44 -9.38
C VAL A 29 43.63 10.70 -8.53
N ASP A 30 44.26 11.77 -9.07
CA ASP A 30 44.31 13.11 -8.51
C ASP A 30 44.09 14.15 -9.63
N ALA A 31 44.11 15.45 -9.28
CA ALA A 31 43.89 16.53 -10.23
C ALA A 31 44.92 16.56 -11.38
N THR A 32 46.11 16.01 -11.20
CA THR A 32 47.19 16.06 -12.18
C THR A 32 47.10 14.95 -13.21
N ASN A 33 46.58 13.79 -12.84
CA ASN A 33 46.51 12.62 -13.72
C ASN A 33 45.09 12.28 -14.19
N PHE A 34 44.06 13.04 -13.77
CA PHE A 34 42.64 12.81 -14.05
C PHE A 34 42.36 12.59 -15.55
N VAL A 35 42.82 13.50 -16.41
CA VAL A 35 42.61 13.42 -17.87
C VAL A 35 43.31 12.21 -18.48
N SER A 36 44.59 11.97 -18.11
CA SER A 36 45.33 10.83 -18.65
C SER A 36 44.76 9.47 -18.22
N VAL A 37 44.19 9.39 -17.03
CA VAL A 37 43.50 8.19 -16.57
C VAL A 37 42.14 8.04 -17.28
N GLY A 38 41.43 9.15 -17.50
CA GLY A 38 40.20 9.17 -18.30
C GLY A 38 40.45 8.66 -19.73
N ASP A 39 41.53 9.11 -20.39
CA ASP A 39 41.93 8.63 -21.72
C ASP A 39 42.25 7.13 -21.73
N GLN A 40 42.93 6.63 -20.69
CA GLN A 40 43.20 5.18 -20.57
C GLN A 40 41.94 4.37 -20.36
N ILE A 41 41.00 4.86 -19.56
CA ILE A 41 39.71 4.23 -19.36
C ILE A 41 38.92 4.19 -20.69
N LEU A 42 38.85 5.30 -21.42
CA LEU A 42 38.22 5.40 -22.73
C LEU A 42 38.86 4.49 -23.77
N ALA A 43 40.19 4.30 -23.71
CA ALA A 43 40.90 3.39 -24.60
C ALA A 43 40.55 1.92 -24.43
N THR A 44 39.92 1.52 -23.30
CA THR A 44 39.40 0.17 -23.12
C THR A 44 38.11 -0.12 -23.90
N GLY A 45 37.52 0.90 -24.49
CA GLY A 45 36.30 0.89 -25.26
C GLY A 45 35.13 1.51 -24.49
N VAL A 46 34.30 2.28 -25.18
CA VAL A 46 33.18 3.02 -24.61
C VAL A 46 32.16 2.08 -23.95
N ASP A 47 31.96 0.89 -24.50
CA ASP A 47 31.09 -0.13 -23.96
C ASP A 47 31.49 -0.58 -22.54
N ASN A 48 32.79 -0.78 -22.32
CA ASN A 48 33.32 -1.16 -21.00
C ASN A 48 33.14 -0.04 -19.98
N VAL A 49 33.34 1.20 -20.41
CA VAL A 49 33.14 2.38 -19.55
C VAL A 49 31.66 2.52 -19.14
N ILE A 50 30.76 2.40 -20.07
CA ILE A 50 29.32 2.52 -19.80
C ILE A 50 28.84 1.36 -18.92
N SER A 51 29.27 0.13 -19.18
CA SER A 51 28.99 -1.01 -18.31
C SER A 51 29.49 -0.79 -16.89
N SER A 52 30.70 -0.24 -16.74
CA SER A 52 31.29 0.08 -15.44
C SER A 52 30.55 1.22 -14.73
N ILE A 53 30.15 2.27 -15.45
CA ILE A 53 29.28 3.33 -14.93
C ILE A 53 27.92 2.76 -14.49
N SER A 54 27.32 1.90 -15.27
CA SER A 54 26.05 1.26 -14.94
C SER A 54 26.13 0.44 -13.64
N ILE A 55 27.22 -0.31 -13.44
CA ILE A 55 27.47 -1.07 -12.20
C ILE A 55 27.66 -0.12 -11.00
N LEU A 56 28.38 0.97 -11.18
CA LEU A 56 28.57 1.98 -10.13
C LEU A 56 27.24 2.65 -9.74
N ILE A 57 26.44 3.02 -10.73
CA ILE A 57 25.09 3.56 -10.50
C ILE A 57 24.24 2.55 -9.74
N THR A 58 24.28 1.28 -10.12
CA THR A 58 23.56 0.20 -9.38
C THR A 58 23.97 0.14 -7.92
N ARG A 59 25.27 0.26 -7.62
CA ARG A 59 25.75 0.27 -6.23
C ARG A 59 25.33 1.51 -5.46
N VAL A 60 25.26 2.66 -6.11
CA VAL A 60 24.81 3.94 -5.50
C VAL A 60 23.33 3.93 -5.26
N VAL A 61 22.53 3.48 -6.20
CA VAL A 61 21.06 3.33 -6.05
C VAL A 61 20.72 2.41 -4.86
N ASN A 62 21.49 1.36 -4.63
CA ASN A 62 21.31 0.47 -3.50
C ASN A 62 21.78 1.04 -2.15
N LYS A 63 22.67 2.03 -2.14
CA LYS A 63 23.28 2.58 -0.92
C LYS A 63 22.71 3.92 -0.46
N SER A 64 22.19 4.75 -1.35
CA SER A 64 21.74 6.09 -1.00
C SER A 64 20.26 6.30 -1.33
N ARG A 65 19.45 6.34 -0.30
CA ARG A 65 18.09 6.90 -0.38
C ARG A 65 18.25 8.43 -0.28
N ALA A 66 18.39 9.14 -1.39
CA ALA A 66 18.48 10.60 -1.37
C ALA A 66 17.11 11.26 -1.32
N TYR A 67 16.10 10.59 -1.84
CA TYR A 67 14.71 10.97 -1.73
C TYR A 67 14.04 10.09 -0.67
N THR A 68 13.39 10.72 0.30
CA THR A 68 12.56 9.98 1.25
C THR A 68 11.19 9.84 0.61
N ALA A 69 11.00 8.75 -0.12
CA ALA A 69 9.72 8.44 -0.71
C ALA A 69 8.66 8.36 0.40
N LYS A 70 7.53 9.00 0.19
CA LYS A 70 6.35 8.78 1.03
C LYS A 70 5.94 7.31 0.89
N TYR A 71 5.27 6.76 1.89
CA TYR A 71 5.02 5.32 2.02
C TYR A 71 6.28 4.46 2.27
N ALA A 72 7.33 5.06 2.85
CA ALA A 72 8.53 4.32 3.22
C ALA A 72 8.24 3.19 4.22
N SER A 73 7.22 3.35 5.06
CA SER A 73 6.75 2.33 6.01
C SER A 73 6.24 1.04 5.34
N VAL A 74 5.82 1.12 4.08
CA VAL A 74 5.30 -0.01 3.29
C VAL A 74 6.41 -0.69 2.49
N MET A 75 7.53 -0.02 2.24
CA MET A 75 8.63 -0.55 1.47
C MET A 75 9.52 -1.44 2.34
N ALA A 76 9.67 -2.70 1.97
CA ALA A 76 10.58 -3.63 2.62
C ALA A 76 11.95 -3.66 1.92
N ASP A 77 12.99 -3.97 2.67
CA ASP A 77 14.31 -4.24 2.10
C ASP A 77 14.27 -5.51 1.23
N SER A 78 14.95 -5.45 0.09
CA SER A 78 14.96 -6.55 -0.86
C SER A 78 15.55 -7.82 -0.27
N SER A 79 14.83 -8.93 -0.36
CA SER A 79 15.43 -10.23 -0.11
C SER A 79 16.40 -10.61 -1.24
N ALA A 80 17.58 -11.11 -0.89
CA ALA A 80 18.60 -11.49 -1.87
C ALA A 80 18.16 -12.66 -2.78
N TYR A 81 17.11 -13.38 -2.40
CA TYR A 81 16.67 -14.60 -3.08
C TYR A 81 15.17 -14.57 -3.32
N GLY A 82 14.80 -14.56 -4.59
CA GLY A 82 13.46 -14.86 -5.04
C GLY A 82 12.45 -13.68 -4.97
N ASN A 83 11.56 -13.69 -5.92
CA ASN A 83 10.48 -12.74 -6.10
C ASN A 83 9.16 -13.25 -5.45
N ARG A 84 9.23 -14.32 -4.68
CA ARG A 84 8.08 -14.99 -4.09
C ARG A 84 8.20 -15.03 -2.59
N LEU A 85 7.20 -14.48 -1.90
CA LEU A 85 7.04 -14.62 -0.47
C LEU A 85 5.98 -15.66 -0.16
N LEU A 86 6.27 -16.54 0.78
CA LEU A 86 5.35 -17.55 1.26
C LEU A 86 5.04 -17.27 2.73
N LYS A 87 3.79 -16.97 3.04
CA LYS A 87 3.30 -16.87 4.41
C LYS A 87 2.56 -18.14 4.81
N ARG A 88 2.84 -18.66 5.99
CA ARG A 88 2.15 -19.80 6.58
C ARG A 88 1.52 -19.41 7.90
N LYS A 89 0.22 -19.58 8.01
CA LYS A 89 -0.54 -19.34 9.23
C LYS A 89 -1.25 -20.61 9.67
N THR A 90 -1.43 -20.76 10.98
CA THR A 90 -2.11 -21.92 11.54
C THR A 90 -3.49 -21.49 12.01
N TYR A 91 -4.52 -22.21 11.62
CA TYR A 91 -5.84 -22.01 12.15
C TYR A 91 -5.92 -22.31 13.63
N SER A 92 -6.76 -21.60 14.34
CA SER A 92 -6.98 -21.81 15.75
C SER A 92 -8.09 -22.83 15.98
N LYS A 93 -7.83 -23.76 16.87
CA LYS A 93 -8.86 -24.63 17.42
C LYS A 93 -9.23 -24.10 18.79
N LYS A 94 -10.52 -23.97 19.07
CA LYS A 94 -10.99 -23.61 20.43
C LYS A 94 -10.54 -24.68 21.42
N ALA A 95 -9.96 -24.24 22.53
CA ALA A 95 -9.65 -25.16 23.63
C ALA A 95 -10.95 -25.80 24.14
N ILE A 96 -10.89 -27.08 24.43
CA ILE A 96 -11.99 -27.76 25.10
C ILE A 96 -12.05 -27.22 26.53
N PRO A 97 -13.13 -26.49 26.94
CA PRO A 97 -13.19 -25.99 28.30
C PRO A 97 -13.26 -27.16 29.28
N ALA A 98 -12.53 -27.08 30.36
CA ALA A 98 -12.82 -27.85 31.55
C ALA A 98 -14.28 -27.52 31.98
N LYS A 99 -14.80 -28.05 33.02
CA LYS A 99 -16.17 -27.77 33.47
C LYS A 99 -16.53 -26.29 33.46
N ASN A 100 -17.58 -25.91 32.74
CA ASN A 100 -18.12 -24.56 32.78
C ASN A 100 -18.89 -24.36 34.10
N VAL A 101 -18.33 -23.56 34.99
CA VAL A 101 -19.01 -23.12 36.20
C VAL A 101 -19.59 -21.74 35.96
N ASN A 102 -20.90 -21.57 36.12
CA ASN A 102 -21.52 -20.25 36.11
C ASN A 102 -21.12 -19.52 37.41
N THR A 103 -20.23 -18.59 37.32
CA THR A 103 -19.75 -17.82 38.45
C THR A 103 -20.77 -16.86 39.05
N ASN A 104 -21.82 -16.49 38.28
CA ASN A 104 -22.81 -15.52 38.73
C ASN A 104 -23.92 -16.13 39.61
N ALA A 105 -24.23 -17.38 39.42
CA ALA A 105 -25.33 -18.03 40.13
C ALA A 105 -24.93 -19.31 40.85
N GLY A 106 -23.64 -19.67 40.85
CA GLY A 106 -23.20 -21.00 41.33
C GLY A 106 -23.81 -22.15 40.51
N THR A 107 -24.47 -21.83 39.41
CA THR A 107 -25.15 -22.81 38.57
C THR A 107 -24.18 -23.38 37.56
N TYR A 108 -24.17 -24.67 37.51
CA TYR A 108 -23.41 -25.41 36.53
C TYR A 108 -24.03 -25.27 35.14
N ILE A 109 -23.33 -24.69 34.18
CA ILE A 109 -23.81 -24.56 32.81
C ILE A 109 -23.23 -25.73 31.99
N GLY A 110 -23.91 -26.83 32.01
CA GLY A 110 -23.61 -28.00 31.19
C GLY A 110 -22.30 -28.71 31.51
N ASP A 111 -22.22 -29.93 31.14
CA ASP A 111 -20.96 -30.65 31.06
C ASP A 111 -20.21 -30.19 29.81
N GLY A 112 -19.23 -29.32 29.99
CA GLY A 112 -18.34 -28.91 28.86
C GLY A 112 -17.59 -30.07 28.21
N LEU A 113 -17.71 -31.25 28.78
CA LEU A 113 -17.12 -32.50 28.37
C LEU A 113 -18.20 -33.57 28.21
N ASN A 114 -19.13 -33.42 27.28
CA ASN A 114 -19.96 -34.54 26.88
C ASN A 114 -19.26 -35.36 25.80
N ALA A 115 -19.63 -36.62 25.66
CA ALA A 115 -18.99 -37.54 24.73
C ALA A 115 -19.12 -37.12 23.26
N GLU A 116 -20.08 -36.26 22.93
CA GLU A 116 -20.31 -35.77 21.57
C GLU A 116 -19.39 -34.59 21.20
N THR A 117 -18.96 -33.77 22.19
CA THR A 117 -18.15 -32.58 21.94
C THR A 117 -16.66 -32.75 22.27
N THR A 118 -16.28 -33.79 23.02
CA THR A 118 -14.89 -34.00 23.47
C THR A 118 -14.12 -35.03 22.69
N GLY A 119 -14.78 -35.84 21.87
CA GLY A 119 -14.14 -36.93 21.17
C GLY A 119 -13.51 -37.96 22.12
N SER A 120 -12.95 -39.01 21.56
CA SER A 120 -12.14 -39.98 22.29
C SER A 120 -10.79 -39.37 22.62
N GLN A 121 -10.18 -39.77 23.77
CA GLN A 121 -8.81 -39.40 24.08
C GLN A 121 -7.79 -39.91 23.02
N TRP A 122 -8.23 -40.74 22.12
CA TRP A 122 -7.45 -41.28 21.00
C TRP A 122 -7.69 -40.56 19.68
N ASP A 123 -8.59 -39.58 19.63
CA ASP A 123 -8.86 -38.85 18.42
C ASP A 123 -7.69 -37.93 18.09
N MET A 124 -7.12 -38.15 16.92
CA MET A 124 -6.06 -37.29 16.41
C MET A 124 -6.68 -35.97 15.92
N SER A 125 -6.20 -34.88 16.45
CA SER A 125 -6.62 -33.54 16.05
C SER A 125 -5.52 -32.89 15.22
N PHE A 126 -5.82 -32.66 13.95
CA PHE A 126 -4.92 -31.91 13.05
C PHE A 126 -5.37 -30.47 12.95
N THR A 127 -4.47 -29.53 13.22
CA THR A 127 -4.72 -28.12 12.99
C THR A 127 -4.37 -27.78 11.54
N PRO A 128 -5.32 -27.36 10.70
CA PRO A 128 -5.03 -27.00 9.32
C PRO A 128 -4.13 -25.76 9.28
N ALA A 129 -3.35 -25.64 8.22
CA ALA A 129 -2.54 -24.48 7.95
C ALA A 129 -3.07 -23.74 6.72
N LEU A 130 -3.02 -22.44 6.76
CA LEU A 130 -3.21 -21.56 5.63
C LEU A 130 -1.85 -21.23 5.04
N GLU A 131 -1.68 -21.49 3.76
CA GLU A 131 -0.47 -21.12 3.02
C GLU A 131 -0.85 -20.12 1.93
N ILE A 132 -0.31 -18.91 2.01
CA ILE A 132 -0.55 -17.85 1.07
C ILE A 132 0.77 -17.54 0.36
N SER A 133 0.74 -17.58 -0.96
CA SER A 133 1.88 -17.29 -1.79
C SER A 133 1.71 -15.94 -2.47
N TYR A 134 2.58 -15.01 -2.15
CA TYR A 134 2.69 -13.73 -2.83
C TYR A 134 3.85 -13.77 -3.81
N GLY A 135 3.65 -13.25 -4.97
CA GLY A 135 4.72 -13.15 -5.94
C GLY A 135 4.18 -13.23 -7.34
N GLY A 136 4.83 -12.51 -8.17
CA GLY A 136 4.63 -12.46 -9.59
C GLY A 136 5.95 -12.16 -10.26
N SER A 137 6.01 -12.32 -11.55
CA SER A 137 7.15 -11.91 -12.37
C SER A 137 7.01 -10.47 -12.82
N ASP A 138 6.44 -9.60 -11.99
CA ASP A 138 6.32 -8.20 -12.37
C ASP A 138 7.72 -7.58 -12.40
N VAL A 139 8.22 -7.43 -13.63
CA VAL A 139 9.51 -6.82 -13.92
C VAL A 139 9.24 -5.42 -14.42
N TRP A 140 9.70 -4.46 -13.67
CA TRP A 140 9.69 -3.06 -14.06
C TRP A 140 11.07 -2.67 -14.55
N SER A 141 11.13 -1.92 -15.64
CA SER A 141 12.37 -1.49 -16.28
C SER A 141 12.39 0.02 -16.44
N TYR A 142 13.39 0.65 -15.86
CA TYR A 142 13.68 2.06 -16.07
C TYR A 142 14.81 2.22 -17.10
N GLN A 143 14.52 2.98 -18.17
CA GLN A 143 15.54 3.36 -19.13
C GLN A 143 16.25 4.61 -18.64
N MET A 144 17.53 4.48 -18.33
CA MET A 144 18.36 5.64 -17.98
C MET A 144 18.49 6.62 -19.15
N PRO A 145 18.71 7.93 -18.89
CA PRO A 145 18.98 8.88 -19.95
C PRO A 145 20.09 8.40 -20.89
N THR A 146 19.84 8.46 -22.18
CA THR A 146 20.73 7.97 -23.22
C THR A 146 22.08 8.70 -23.17
N ILE A 147 23.17 7.96 -23.23
CA ILE A 147 24.53 8.49 -23.27
C ILE A 147 25.06 8.38 -24.69
N THR A 148 25.54 9.48 -25.25
CA THR A 148 26.27 9.49 -26.51
C THR A 148 27.76 9.39 -26.25
N GLU A 149 28.52 8.81 -27.19
CA GLU A 149 29.99 8.70 -27.10
C GLU A 149 30.66 10.06 -26.93
N ASP A 150 30.19 11.07 -27.64
CA ASP A 150 30.72 12.43 -27.58
C ASP A 150 30.49 13.08 -26.21
N ALA A 151 29.28 12.92 -25.64
CA ALA A 151 28.98 13.43 -24.30
C ALA A 151 29.83 12.75 -23.22
N LEU A 152 30.14 11.46 -23.40
CA LEU A 152 31.04 10.76 -22.49
C LEU A 152 32.49 11.25 -22.62
N LYS A 153 33.00 11.44 -23.84
CA LYS A 153 34.32 12.00 -24.07
C LYS A 153 34.47 13.42 -23.53
N ASP A 154 33.45 14.26 -23.74
CA ASP A 154 33.45 15.62 -23.20
C ASP A 154 33.41 15.63 -21.65
N ALA A 155 32.72 14.71 -21.02
CA ALA A 155 32.71 14.58 -19.56
C ALA A 155 34.09 14.30 -18.96
N PHE A 156 34.97 13.58 -19.67
CA PHE A 156 36.34 13.32 -19.24
C PHE A 156 37.30 14.47 -19.51
N ARG A 157 36.84 15.58 -20.10
CA ARG A 157 37.71 16.75 -20.41
C ARG A 157 38.30 17.39 -19.16
N ASN A 158 37.52 17.46 -18.08
CA ASN A 158 38.02 17.92 -16.79
C ASN A 158 37.15 17.35 -15.64
N GLU A 159 37.68 17.42 -14.44
CA GLU A 159 37.05 16.90 -13.22
C GLU A 159 35.68 17.50 -12.92
N ALA A 160 35.51 18.83 -13.12
CA ALA A 160 34.27 19.53 -12.82
C ALA A 160 33.15 19.12 -13.79
N GLU A 161 33.49 18.93 -15.06
CA GLU A 161 32.52 18.46 -16.08
C GLU A 161 32.10 17.02 -15.84
N PHE A 162 33.04 16.14 -15.45
CA PHE A 162 32.74 14.77 -15.08
C PHE A 162 31.84 14.71 -13.83
N ALA A 163 32.16 15.50 -12.81
CA ALA A 163 31.31 15.57 -11.60
C ALA A 163 29.88 16.05 -11.90
N ALA A 164 29.77 17.09 -12.76
CA ALA A 164 28.47 17.60 -13.19
C ALA A 164 27.69 16.57 -14.01
N PHE A 165 28.34 15.89 -14.94
CA PHE A 165 27.73 14.82 -15.74
C PHE A 165 27.20 13.69 -14.89
N MET A 166 28.02 13.16 -13.98
CA MET A 166 27.63 12.07 -13.10
C MET A 166 26.49 12.50 -12.15
N THR A 167 26.61 13.68 -11.54
CA THR A 167 25.60 14.19 -10.63
C THR A 167 24.23 14.36 -11.31
N LEU A 168 24.21 14.95 -12.51
CA LEU A 168 22.98 15.15 -13.27
C LEU A 168 22.32 13.82 -13.61
N ARG A 169 23.08 12.87 -14.18
CA ARG A 169 22.55 11.57 -14.60
C ARG A 169 22.05 10.72 -13.44
N MET A 170 22.83 10.69 -12.35
CA MET A 170 22.46 9.92 -11.17
C MET A 170 21.26 10.52 -10.45
N THR A 171 21.17 11.85 -10.35
CA THR A 171 20.05 12.51 -9.66
C THR A 171 18.74 12.28 -10.39
N GLU A 172 18.74 12.44 -11.72
CA GLU A 172 17.55 12.22 -12.53
C GLU A 172 17.07 10.77 -12.45
N ALA A 173 17.97 9.81 -12.70
CA ALA A 173 17.63 8.39 -12.62
C ALA A 173 17.13 7.97 -11.24
N TYR A 174 17.73 8.53 -10.20
CA TYR A 174 17.35 8.24 -8.82
C TYR A 174 15.96 8.75 -8.50
N ASN A 175 15.66 10.00 -8.85
CA ASN A 175 14.36 10.61 -8.59
C ASN A 175 13.23 9.87 -9.31
N GLU A 176 13.43 9.48 -10.57
CA GLU A 176 12.44 8.72 -11.33
C GLU A 176 12.19 7.34 -10.74
N ILE A 177 13.25 6.62 -10.34
CA ILE A 177 13.11 5.31 -9.70
C ILE A 177 12.35 5.41 -8.38
N GLU A 178 12.65 6.40 -7.54
CA GLU A 178 11.96 6.58 -6.26
C GLU A 178 10.52 7.07 -6.45
N SER A 179 10.25 7.91 -7.43
CA SER A 179 8.89 8.34 -7.78
C SER A 179 8.00 7.16 -8.22
N GLU A 180 8.53 6.26 -9.06
CA GLU A 180 7.79 5.07 -9.48
C GLU A 180 7.56 4.08 -8.33
N LYS A 181 8.54 3.93 -7.43
CA LYS A 181 8.35 3.13 -6.23
C LYS A 181 7.24 3.70 -5.34
N GLU A 182 7.22 5.02 -5.17
CA GLU A 182 6.17 5.69 -4.41
C GLU A 182 4.79 5.49 -5.04
N ALA A 183 4.67 5.68 -6.35
CA ALA A 183 3.42 5.47 -7.08
C ALA A 183 2.89 4.04 -6.89
N PHE A 184 3.79 3.05 -6.96
CA PHE A 184 3.42 1.65 -6.76
C PHE A 184 3.05 1.33 -5.31
N ALA A 185 3.75 1.92 -4.33
CA ALA A 185 3.41 1.80 -2.92
C ALA A 185 2.03 2.39 -2.64
N ARG A 186 1.74 3.56 -3.19
CA ARG A 186 0.43 4.21 -3.11
C ARG A 186 -0.66 3.31 -3.65
N MET A 187 -0.49 2.76 -4.85
CA MET A 187 -1.45 1.84 -5.46
C MET A 187 -1.71 0.60 -4.57
N THR A 188 -0.68 0.06 -3.92
CA THR A 188 -0.82 -1.08 -3.01
C THR A 188 -1.62 -0.71 -1.76
N VAL A 189 -1.41 0.48 -1.21
CA VAL A 189 -2.17 1.00 -0.06
C VAL A 189 -3.62 1.28 -0.43
N LEU A 190 -3.86 1.89 -1.61
CA LEU A 190 -5.22 2.13 -2.13
C LEU A 190 -6.00 0.82 -2.24
N ASN A 191 -5.38 -0.21 -2.82
CA ASN A 191 -5.99 -1.53 -2.93
C ASN A 191 -6.36 -2.11 -1.56
N ARG A 192 -5.52 -1.88 -0.54
CA ARG A 192 -5.81 -2.33 0.83
C ARG A 192 -6.99 -1.60 1.43
N ILE A 193 -7.01 -0.26 1.34
CA ILE A 193 -8.07 0.58 1.91
C ILE A 193 -9.41 0.26 1.24
N ALA A 194 -9.47 0.32 -0.09
CA ALA A 194 -10.69 0.01 -0.83
C ALA A 194 -11.14 -1.44 -0.63
N GLY A 195 -10.19 -2.39 -0.56
CA GLY A 195 -10.47 -3.80 -0.32
C GLY A 195 -11.10 -4.06 1.05
N ILE A 196 -10.62 -3.42 2.12
CA ILE A 196 -11.24 -3.52 3.45
C ILE A 196 -12.68 -2.98 3.40
N ALA A 197 -12.90 -1.82 2.78
CA ALA A 197 -14.24 -1.24 2.68
C ALA A 197 -15.20 -2.19 1.93
N LYS A 198 -14.74 -2.77 0.81
CA LYS A 198 -15.54 -3.72 0.02
C LYS A 198 -15.85 -5.00 0.80
N MET A 199 -14.86 -5.61 1.45
CA MET A 199 -15.04 -6.82 2.22
C MET A 199 -15.92 -6.62 3.47
N VAL A 200 -15.94 -5.41 4.04
CA VAL A 200 -16.90 -5.07 5.10
C VAL A 200 -18.32 -4.99 4.55
N ASN A 201 -18.49 -4.42 3.35
CA ASN A 201 -19.79 -4.37 2.69
C ASN A 201 -20.31 -5.76 2.30
N ASP A 202 -19.41 -6.67 1.92
CA ASP A 202 -19.74 -8.05 1.55
C ASP A 202 -19.92 -8.98 2.79
N GLU A 203 -19.82 -8.44 4.00
CA GLU A 203 -19.87 -9.17 5.27
C GLU A 203 -18.72 -10.18 5.50
N ASP A 204 -17.67 -10.14 4.67
CA ASP A 204 -16.46 -10.96 4.83
C ASP A 204 -15.56 -10.45 5.95
N LEU A 205 -15.66 -9.16 6.29
CA LEU A 205 -14.97 -8.51 7.41
C LEU A 205 -15.99 -7.91 8.40
N GLY A 206 -15.56 -7.84 9.67
CA GLY A 206 -16.37 -7.16 10.68
C GLY A 206 -16.52 -5.66 10.39
N ALA A 207 -17.71 -5.12 10.66
CA ALA A 207 -18.00 -3.69 10.50
C ALA A 207 -17.05 -2.78 11.31
N GLU A 208 -16.35 -3.34 12.29
CA GLU A 208 -15.36 -2.64 13.09
C GLU A 208 -14.09 -2.27 12.33
N CYS A 209 -13.86 -2.86 11.14
CA CYS A 209 -12.72 -2.55 10.27
C CYS A 209 -12.86 -1.21 9.53
N VAL A 210 -14.08 -0.69 9.39
CA VAL A 210 -14.36 0.63 8.81
C VAL A 210 -14.98 1.52 9.87
N VAL A 211 -14.32 2.63 10.20
CA VAL A 211 -14.75 3.54 11.24
C VAL A 211 -15.06 4.90 10.64
N ASP A 212 -16.34 5.24 10.53
CA ASP A 212 -16.77 6.60 10.26
C ASP A 212 -16.58 7.45 11.52
N LEU A 213 -15.58 8.33 11.47
CA LEU A 213 -15.20 9.21 12.59
C LEU A 213 -16.27 10.27 12.85
N ILE A 214 -16.99 10.73 11.82
CA ILE A 214 -18.06 11.73 11.98
C ILE A 214 -19.25 11.08 12.70
N ALA A 215 -19.66 9.91 12.26
CA ALA A 215 -20.73 9.17 12.92
C ALA A 215 -20.37 8.83 14.38
N TYR A 216 -19.12 8.42 14.62
CA TYR A 216 -18.62 8.17 15.96
C TYR A 216 -18.65 9.41 16.85
N ALA A 217 -18.16 10.57 16.34
CA ALA A 217 -18.15 11.82 17.08
C ALA A 217 -19.56 12.32 17.38
N ASN A 218 -20.43 12.31 16.39
CA ASN A 218 -21.85 12.68 16.56
C ASN A 218 -22.53 11.83 17.63
N LYS A 219 -22.30 10.50 17.60
CA LYS A 219 -22.84 9.59 18.61
C LYS A 219 -22.32 9.92 20.01
N LYS A 220 -21.05 10.31 20.16
CA LYS A 220 -20.45 10.65 21.46
C LYS A 220 -20.92 12.01 21.99
N MET A 221 -21.10 12.98 21.11
CA MET A 221 -21.54 14.33 21.47
C MET A 221 -23.07 14.47 21.54
N GLY A 222 -23.82 13.48 21.01
CA GLY A 222 -25.30 13.57 20.92
C GLY A 222 -25.76 14.56 19.88
N THR A 223 -25.00 14.76 18.79
CA THR A 223 -25.23 15.74 17.73
C THR A 223 -25.41 15.04 16.37
N SER A 224 -25.69 15.82 15.33
CA SER A 224 -25.82 15.37 13.94
C SER A 224 -25.12 16.34 12.98
N TYR A 225 -23.89 16.74 13.30
CA TYR A 225 -23.10 17.64 12.46
C TYR A 225 -22.65 16.94 11.17
N THR A 226 -22.64 17.70 10.07
CA THR A 226 -22.03 17.27 8.83
C THR A 226 -20.51 17.30 8.93
N THR A 227 -19.80 16.64 8.01
CA THR A 227 -18.32 16.66 7.94
C THR A 227 -17.80 18.10 7.92
N ALA A 228 -18.36 18.98 7.08
CA ALA A 228 -17.97 20.38 7.01
C ALA A 228 -18.18 21.13 8.33
N GLN A 229 -19.33 20.96 8.99
CA GLN A 229 -19.59 21.59 10.29
C GLN A 229 -18.63 21.08 11.37
N MET A 230 -18.32 19.79 11.36
CA MET A 230 -17.40 19.18 12.31
C MET A 230 -15.99 19.74 12.16
N LEU A 231 -15.48 19.81 10.93
CA LEU A 231 -14.13 20.29 10.65
C LEU A 231 -13.98 21.81 10.82
N GLN A 232 -15.03 22.61 10.48
CA GLN A 232 -14.94 24.07 10.56
C GLN A 232 -15.20 24.61 11.98
N SER A 233 -16.19 24.06 12.68
CA SER A 233 -16.69 24.67 13.93
C SER A 233 -16.40 23.84 15.17
N HIS A 234 -16.21 22.53 15.07
CA HIS A 234 -16.06 21.62 16.20
C HIS A 234 -14.78 20.76 16.13
N MET A 235 -13.78 21.25 15.41
CA MET A 235 -12.54 20.52 15.15
C MET A 235 -11.81 20.08 16.42
N GLU A 236 -11.76 20.91 17.46
CA GLU A 236 -11.08 20.58 18.72
C GLU A 236 -11.69 19.39 19.46
N GLU A 237 -13.03 19.38 19.59
CA GLU A 237 -13.75 18.28 20.24
C GLU A 237 -13.66 17.01 19.40
N PHE A 238 -13.79 17.15 18.09
CA PHE A 238 -13.63 16.05 17.14
C PHE A 238 -12.28 15.37 17.29
N LEU A 239 -11.18 16.13 17.34
CA LEU A 239 -9.84 15.62 17.49
C LEU A 239 -9.60 14.82 18.76
N LYS A 240 -10.12 15.32 19.87
CA LYS A 240 -10.05 14.60 21.15
C LYS A 240 -10.72 13.24 21.04
N LEU A 241 -11.88 13.18 20.37
CA LEU A 241 -12.61 11.93 20.16
C LEU A 241 -11.90 10.99 19.19
N VAL A 242 -11.28 11.53 18.13
CA VAL A 242 -10.45 10.74 17.19
C VAL A 242 -9.26 10.12 17.92
N ALA A 243 -8.51 10.89 18.71
CA ALA A 243 -7.39 10.38 19.48
C ALA A 243 -7.80 9.27 20.46
N VAL A 244 -8.93 9.43 21.14
CA VAL A 244 -9.49 8.41 22.04
C VAL A 244 -9.86 7.14 21.27
N LYS A 245 -10.50 7.30 20.08
CA LYS A 245 -10.90 6.17 19.25
C LYS A 245 -9.69 5.38 18.74
N LEU A 246 -8.67 6.08 18.20
CA LEU A 246 -7.41 5.47 17.77
C LEU A 246 -6.72 4.70 18.88
N ALA A 247 -6.63 5.29 20.09
CA ALA A 247 -6.02 4.62 21.24
C ALA A 247 -6.78 3.36 21.65
N GLN A 248 -8.11 3.41 21.62
CA GLN A 248 -8.96 2.25 21.92
C GLN A 248 -8.77 1.14 20.89
N ASP A 249 -8.75 1.49 19.61
CA ASP A 249 -8.64 0.51 18.52
C ASP A 249 -7.23 -0.09 18.49
N SER A 250 -6.16 0.70 18.71
CA SER A 250 -4.81 0.19 18.89
C SER A 250 -4.72 -0.84 20.03
N SER A 251 -5.36 -0.57 21.15
CA SER A 251 -5.42 -1.54 22.25
C SER A 251 -6.26 -2.78 21.93
N ARG A 252 -7.30 -2.64 21.10
CA ARG A 252 -8.14 -3.78 20.67
C ARG A 252 -7.40 -4.72 19.73
N LEU A 253 -6.54 -4.19 18.87
CA LEU A 253 -5.71 -4.99 17.96
C LEU A 253 -4.70 -5.87 18.69
N GLU A 254 -4.32 -5.53 19.95
CA GLU A 254 -3.47 -6.38 20.78
C GLU A 254 -4.20 -7.66 21.23
N ASN A 255 -5.53 -7.66 21.23
CA ASN A 255 -6.30 -8.82 21.63
C ASN A 255 -6.39 -9.82 20.48
N ARG A 256 -6.30 -11.09 20.82
CA ARG A 256 -6.46 -12.17 19.85
C ARG A 256 -7.94 -12.30 19.44
N THR A 257 -8.25 -11.95 18.18
CA THR A 257 -9.62 -11.90 17.64
C THR A 257 -9.62 -12.20 16.14
N ASN A 258 -10.80 -12.52 15.59
CA ASN A 258 -11.02 -12.69 14.16
C ASN A 258 -11.79 -11.50 13.52
N LYS A 259 -11.95 -10.38 14.26
CA LYS A 259 -12.82 -9.27 13.84
C LYS A 259 -12.19 -8.25 12.91
N TYR A 260 -10.86 -8.14 12.91
CA TYR A 260 -10.14 -7.07 12.21
C TYR A 260 -9.35 -7.56 11.00
N HIS A 261 -9.55 -8.81 10.60
CA HIS A 261 -8.91 -9.42 9.44
C HIS A 261 -9.83 -10.43 8.78
N TRP A 262 -9.58 -10.72 7.53
CA TRP A 262 -10.27 -11.77 6.81
C TRP A 262 -9.83 -13.15 7.30
N SER A 263 -10.83 -14.00 7.56
CA SER A 263 -10.59 -15.37 7.99
C SER A 263 -11.30 -16.31 7.00
N PRO A 264 -10.57 -16.86 6.01
CA PRO A 264 -11.19 -17.83 5.12
C PRO A 264 -11.72 -19.02 5.91
N ALA A 265 -12.99 -19.34 5.70
CA ALA A 265 -13.65 -20.45 6.39
C ALA A 265 -12.94 -21.77 6.04
N LYS A 266 -12.62 -22.54 7.07
CA LYS A 266 -12.03 -23.88 6.89
C LYS A 266 -12.81 -24.90 7.68
N ASN A 267 -13.51 -25.79 6.98
CA ASN A 267 -14.14 -26.95 7.60
C ASN A 267 -13.31 -28.20 7.34
N VAL A 268 -12.93 -28.92 8.38
CA VAL A 268 -12.21 -30.18 8.28
C VAL A 268 -12.89 -31.19 9.21
N GLY A 269 -13.46 -32.23 8.62
CA GLY A 269 -14.14 -33.30 9.36
C GLY A 269 -15.37 -32.84 10.13
N GLY A 270 -16.08 -31.81 9.63
CA GLY A 270 -17.26 -31.23 10.29
C GLY A 270 -16.93 -30.24 11.41
N VAL A 271 -15.67 -29.88 11.59
CA VAL A 271 -15.23 -28.86 12.55
C VAL A 271 -14.81 -27.60 11.80
N ASP A 272 -15.39 -26.47 12.19
CA ASP A 272 -15.04 -25.18 11.64
C ASP A 272 -13.80 -24.61 12.38
N TYR A 273 -12.83 -24.16 11.59
CA TYR A 273 -11.62 -23.52 12.08
C TYR A 273 -11.61 -22.06 11.66
N GLU A 274 -11.20 -21.21 12.58
CA GLU A 274 -11.07 -19.77 12.36
C GLU A 274 -9.61 -19.34 12.45
N LEU A 275 -9.23 -18.39 11.63
CA LEU A 275 -7.96 -17.70 11.77
C LEU A 275 -8.14 -16.63 12.85
N VAL A 276 -7.28 -16.61 13.86
CA VAL A 276 -7.35 -15.64 14.96
C VAL A 276 -5.99 -14.97 15.08
N GLN A 277 -5.96 -13.66 14.93
CA GLN A 277 -4.73 -12.84 14.92
C GLN A 277 -4.71 -11.84 16.07
N HIS A 278 -3.54 -11.32 16.38
CA HIS A 278 -3.34 -10.18 17.26
C HIS A 278 -2.16 -9.38 16.74
N THR A 279 -2.20 -8.07 16.88
CA THR A 279 -1.13 -7.16 16.45
C THR A 279 -0.62 -6.39 17.66
N PRO A 280 0.58 -6.72 18.19
CA PRO A 280 1.16 -5.97 19.28
C PRO A 280 1.47 -4.52 18.84
N LYS A 281 1.46 -3.56 19.76
CA LYS A 281 1.75 -2.15 19.47
C LYS A 281 3.06 -1.95 18.71
N SER A 282 4.04 -2.81 18.95
CA SER A 282 5.33 -2.77 18.25
C SER A 282 5.23 -3.10 16.75
N ALA A 283 4.22 -3.82 16.31
CA ALA A 283 3.98 -4.18 14.91
C ALA A 283 2.89 -3.34 14.24
N GLN A 284 2.25 -2.43 14.98
CA GLN A 284 1.24 -1.53 14.41
C GLN A 284 1.89 -0.40 13.65
N LYS A 285 1.37 -0.09 12.45
CA LYS A 285 1.72 1.06 11.63
C LYS A 285 0.47 1.86 11.32
N PHE A 286 0.64 3.18 11.18
CA PHE A 286 -0.44 4.11 10.89
C PHE A 286 -0.06 5.04 9.76
N LEU A 287 -0.82 4.99 8.66
CA LEU A 287 -0.76 5.98 7.59
C LEU A 287 -1.94 6.94 7.76
N TYR A 288 -1.67 8.24 7.69
CA TYR A 288 -2.69 9.27 7.88
C TYR A 288 -2.58 10.39 6.85
N TYR A 289 -3.69 11.06 6.59
CA TYR A 289 -3.77 12.21 5.69
C TYR A 289 -3.15 13.44 6.37
N GLU A 290 -1.95 13.81 5.93
CA GLU A 290 -1.12 14.84 6.57
C GLU A 290 -1.71 16.26 6.51
N PRO A 291 -2.37 16.72 5.40
CA PRO A 291 -2.91 18.08 5.34
C PRO A 291 -3.92 18.36 6.46
N LEU A 292 -4.80 17.42 6.76
CA LEU A 292 -5.75 17.58 7.86
C LEU A 292 -5.03 17.67 9.22
N ILE A 293 -4.03 16.84 9.47
CA ILE A 293 -3.27 16.88 10.72
C ILE A 293 -2.49 18.19 10.86
N SER A 294 -1.88 18.67 9.78
CA SER A 294 -1.15 19.95 9.78
C SER A 294 -2.07 21.14 10.07
N GLU A 295 -3.28 21.14 9.51
CA GLU A 295 -4.30 22.17 9.84
C GLU A 295 -4.72 22.06 11.29
N MET A 296 -4.95 20.85 11.77
CA MET A 296 -5.26 20.55 13.16
C MET A 296 -4.18 21.08 14.10
N GLU A 297 -2.93 20.82 13.82
CA GLU A 297 -1.77 21.30 14.57
C GLU A 297 -1.74 22.83 14.62
N THR A 298 -2.06 23.49 13.55
CA THR A 298 -2.03 24.95 13.46
C THR A 298 -3.19 25.61 14.19
N ARG A 299 -4.41 25.08 14.11
CA ARG A 299 -5.62 25.68 14.70
C ARG A 299 -5.83 25.33 16.17
N VAL A 300 -5.42 24.16 16.61
CA VAL A 300 -5.78 23.60 17.93
C VAL A 300 -4.61 23.59 18.92
N LEU A 301 -3.39 23.65 18.44
CA LEU A 301 -2.18 23.37 19.18
C LEU A 301 -1.75 24.34 20.31
N PRO A 302 -2.16 25.58 20.41
CA PRO A 302 -1.66 26.39 21.54
C PRO A 302 -2.13 25.91 22.89
N THR A 303 -3.16 25.09 23.01
CA THR A 303 -3.80 24.79 24.30
C THR A 303 -3.93 23.31 24.67
N ILE A 304 -3.98 22.37 23.75
CA ILE A 304 -4.45 21.01 24.06
C ILE A 304 -3.65 19.88 23.40
N PHE A 305 -3.09 20.11 22.23
CA PHE A 305 -2.37 19.09 21.49
C PHE A 305 -0.90 19.08 21.87
N HIS A 306 -0.57 18.39 22.92
CA HIS A 306 0.79 17.92 23.05
C HIS A 306 1.03 16.87 21.95
N ALA A 307 2.06 17.06 21.13
CA ALA A 307 2.58 16.07 20.19
C ALA A 307 2.72 14.66 20.80
N ASP A 308 2.67 14.58 22.11
CA ASP A 308 2.69 13.37 22.92
C ASP A 308 1.39 12.54 22.85
N MET A 309 0.23 13.08 22.49
CA MET A 309 -0.99 12.28 22.38
C MET A 309 -0.97 11.37 21.15
N LEU A 310 -0.52 11.87 20.01
CA LEU A 310 -0.28 11.03 18.83
C LEU A 310 0.95 10.13 19.01
N LYS A 311 1.97 10.56 19.75
CA LYS A 311 3.11 9.72 20.15
C LYS A 311 2.71 8.55 21.02
N ASN A 312 1.71 8.70 21.88
CA ASN A 312 1.24 7.60 22.74
C ASN A 312 0.38 6.58 21.99
N VAL A 313 -0.22 6.97 20.85
CA VAL A 313 -1.01 6.07 19.99
C VAL A 313 -0.12 5.42 18.94
N VAL A 314 0.75 6.22 18.33
CA VAL A 314 1.69 5.76 17.30
C VAL A 314 3.00 6.54 17.45
N ASP A 315 4.08 5.85 17.75
CA ASP A 315 5.39 6.47 17.97
C ASP A 315 5.95 7.03 16.65
N LYS A 316 5.81 8.35 16.43
CA LYS A 316 6.38 9.05 15.27
C LYS A 316 7.91 8.92 15.20
N SER A 317 8.59 8.63 16.32
CA SER A 317 10.05 8.52 16.37
C SER A 317 10.58 7.21 15.76
N THR A 318 9.73 6.20 15.60
CA THR A 318 10.10 4.86 15.12
C THR A 318 9.58 4.55 13.71
N ALA A 319 9.24 5.56 12.89
CA ALA A 319 8.66 5.42 11.54
C ALA A 319 7.37 4.56 11.48
N LYS A 320 6.64 4.49 12.58
CA LYS A 320 5.38 3.74 12.68
C LYS A 320 4.16 4.56 12.30
N ALA A 321 4.26 5.90 12.34
CA ALA A 321 3.27 6.82 11.80
C ALA A 321 3.89 7.61 10.66
N GLU A 322 3.23 7.58 9.52
CA GLU A 322 3.67 8.28 8.32
C GLU A 322 2.52 9.10 7.74
N GLY A 323 2.79 10.37 7.45
CA GLY A 323 1.85 11.28 6.83
C GLY A 323 1.90 11.20 5.32
N VAL A 324 0.74 11.19 4.69
CA VAL A 324 0.54 11.18 3.23
C VAL A 324 -0.17 12.46 2.82
N ASP A 325 0.31 13.10 1.77
CA ASP A 325 -0.25 14.36 1.26
C ASP A 325 -1.50 14.15 0.40
N PHE A 326 -1.63 13.02 -0.26
CA PHE A 326 -2.81 12.61 -1.01
C PHE A 326 -2.82 11.09 -1.18
N TRP A 327 -4.01 10.51 -1.31
CA TRP A 327 -4.14 9.06 -1.47
C TRP A 327 -3.99 8.62 -2.93
N GLN A 328 -4.80 9.14 -3.83
CA GLN A 328 -4.86 8.66 -5.22
C GLN A 328 -4.23 9.64 -6.21
N ALA A 329 -4.62 10.91 -6.16
CA ALA A 329 -4.09 11.95 -7.01
C ALA A 329 -4.05 13.26 -6.25
N PHE A 330 -3.04 14.09 -6.56
CA PHE A 330 -3.02 15.46 -6.08
C PHE A 330 -4.07 16.26 -6.86
N ASP A 331 -4.96 16.90 -6.14
CA ASP A 331 -5.94 17.82 -6.68
C ASP A 331 -6.00 19.02 -5.73
N ASP A 332 -5.82 20.22 -6.26
CA ASP A 332 -5.85 21.49 -5.52
C ASP A 332 -7.17 22.24 -5.70
N SER A 333 -8.15 21.61 -6.35
CA SER A 333 -9.46 22.22 -6.61
C SER A 333 -10.30 22.40 -5.35
N ASP A 334 -10.07 21.58 -4.32
CA ASP A 334 -10.74 21.65 -3.03
C ASP A 334 -9.73 21.34 -1.92
N GLU A 335 -9.92 21.94 -0.74
CA GLU A 335 -9.02 21.89 0.43
C GLU A 335 -8.63 20.44 0.83
N TYR A 336 -9.52 19.47 0.59
CA TYR A 336 -9.34 18.08 0.93
C TYR A 336 -9.49 17.11 -0.25
N ALA A 337 -9.36 17.59 -1.47
CA ALA A 337 -9.54 16.75 -2.67
C ALA A 337 -8.62 15.51 -2.69
N GLY A 338 -7.40 15.65 -2.14
CA GLY A 338 -6.46 14.52 -2.01
C GLY A 338 -6.84 13.45 -0.98
N ALA A 339 -7.88 13.67 -0.17
CA ALA A 339 -8.34 12.72 0.84
C ALA A 339 -9.30 11.65 0.30
N ALA A 340 -9.85 11.83 -0.89
CA ALA A 340 -10.78 10.89 -1.52
C ALA A 340 -10.05 9.71 -2.18
N ILE A 341 -10.73 8.58 -2.23
CA ILE A 341 -10.30 7.37 -2.95
C ILE A 341 -11.46 6.89 -3.80
N ASP A 342 -11.16 6.61 -5.07
CA ASP A 342 -12.04 5.95 -6.02
C ASP A 342 -11.23 4.81 -6.66
N TRP A 343 -11.46 3.58 -6.24
CA TRP A 343 -10.63 2.44 -6.59
C TRP A 343 -11.43 1.14 -6.71
N THR A 344 -11.10 0.33 -7.71
CA THR A 344 -11.61 -1.04 -7.82
C THR A 344 -10.59 -1.99 -7.21
N PRO A 345 -10.84 -2.52 -5.99
CA PRO A 345 -9.87 -3.34 -5.30
C PRO A 345 -9.80 -4.76 -5.85
N ALA A 346 -8.60 -5.35 -5.79
CA ALA A 346 -8.41 -6.78 -5.92
C ALA A 346 -8.48 -7.43 -4.53
N ILE A 347 -9.52 -8.19 -4.26
CA ILE A 347 -9.76 -8.88 -3.00
C ILE A 347 -9.67 -10.39 -3.15
N PRO A 348 -9.41 -11.17 -2.08
CA PRO A 348 -9.17 -12.62 -2.16
C PRO A 348 -10.34 -13.43 -2.70
N GLU A 349 -11.54 -13.15 -2.26
CA GLU A 349 -12.75 -13.84 -2.66
C GLU A 349 -13.85 -12.77 -2.79
N GLY A 350 -14.36 -12.56 -3.97
CA GLY A 350 -15.43 -11.60 -4.16
C GLY A 350 -15.50 -11.02 -5.57
N ASP A 351 -16.64 -10.42 -5.83
CA ASP A 351 -16.86 -9.67 -7.05
C ASP A 351 -16.23 -8.28 -6.95
N THR A 352 -15.75 -7.78 -8.07
CA THR A 352 -15.14 -6.46 -8.15
C THR A 352 -16.23 -5.39 -8.27
N ALA A 353 -16.26 -4.45 -7.31
CA ALA A 353 -17.01 -3.20 -7.39
C ALA A 353 -16.06 -2.02 -7.24
N GLU A 354 -16.41 -0.91 -7.86
CA GLU A 354 -15.74 0.36 -7.65
C GLU A 354 -16.12 0.91 -6.27
N VAL A 355 -15.14 1.26 -5.46
CA VAL A 355 -15.32 1.75 -4.10
C VAL A 355 -14.94 3.22 -4.06
N GLU A 356 -15.89 4.07 -3.71
CA GLU A 356 -15.69 5.49 -3.53
C GLU A 356 -15.72 5.81 -2.03
N LEU A 357 -14.60 6.32 -1.53
CA LEU A 357 -14.43 6.79 -0.17
C LEU A 357 -14.26 8.31 -0.22
N PRO A 358 -15.24 9.09 0.22
CA PRO A 358 -15.21 10.54 0.03
C PRO A 358 -14.09 11.22 0.82
N PHE A 359 -13.71 10.65 1.95
CA PHE A 359 -12.61 11.15 2.76
C PHE A 359 -12.01 10.02 3.61
N VAL A 360 -10.75 9.69 3.37
CA VAL A 360 -10.00 8.74 4.18
C VAL A 360 -9.05 9.51 5.09
N PHE A 361 -9.25 9.39 6.39
CA PHE A 361 -8.37 9.96 7.41
C PHE A 361 -7.08 9.17 7.55
N GLY A 362 -7.18 7.83 7.55
CA GLY A 362 -6.00 6.97 7.65
C GLY A 362 -6.32 5.49 7.77
N ILE A 363 -5.27 4.71 7.83
CA ILE A 363 -5.32 3.27 8.05
C ILE A 363 -4.36 2.85 9.15
N LEU A 364 -4.85 2.13 10.16
CA LEU A 364 -4.08 1.45 11.19
C LEU A 364 -3.98 -0.03 10.82
N TYR A 365 -2.77 -0.55 10.66
CA TYR A 365 -2.55 -1.89 10.12
C TYR A 365 -1.34 -2.59 10.74
N ASP A 366 -1.31 -3.91 10.60
CA ASP A 366 -0.16 -4.74 10.96
C ASP A 366 0.97 -4.55 9.94
N GLU A 367 2.23 -4.44 10.39
CA GLU A 367 3.39 -4.21 9.51
C GLU A 367 3.55 -5.28 8.42
N ASP A 368 3.06 -6.49 8.66
CA ASP A 368 3.06 -7.59 7.69
C ASP A 368 1.84 -7.57 6.76
N GLY A 369 0.87 -6.69 6.98
CA GLY A 369 -0.37 -6.59 6.21
C GLY A 369 -0.21 -5.92 4.86
N ILE A 370 0.66 -4.92 4.77
CA ILE A 370 0.97 -4.19 3.55
C ILE A 370 2.48 -4.10 3.42
N MET A 371 3.03 -4.70 2.37
CA MET A 371 4.47 -4.71 2.16
C MET A 371 4.80 -4.79 0.67
N ILE A 372 5.85 -4.11 0.24
CA ILE A 372 6.37 -4.24 -1.11
C ILE A 372 7.83 -4.63 -1.02
N ASN A 373 8.15 -5.77 -1.62
CA ASN A 373 9.52 -6.24 -1.73
C ASN A 373 10.07 -5.82 -3.09
N TYR A 374 11.15 -5.04 -3.09
CA TYR A 374 11.89 -4.65 -4.28
C TYR A 374 13.20 -5.40 -4.37
N GLN A 375 13.50 -5.93 -5.53
CA GLN A 375 14.78 -6.53 -5.84
C GLN A 375 15.31 -5.94 -7.14
N LEU A 376 16.50 -5.36 -7.12
CA LEU A 376 17.20 -5.02 -8.35
C LEU A 376 17.66 -6.33 -9.00
N ASP A 377 17.11 -6.63 -10.19
CA ASP A 377 17.46 -7.85 -10.93
C ASP A 377 18.80 -7.68 -11.63
N ASN A 378 18.90 -6.70 -12.52
CA ASN A 378 20.15 -6.39 -13.21
C ASN A 378 20.10 -5.02 -13.89
N VAL A 379 21.29 -4.55 -14.27
CA VAL A 379 21.47 -3.41 -15.15
C VAL A 379 22.05 -3.93 -16.46
N ARG A 380 21.42 -3.60 -17.57
CA ARG A 380 21.80 -4.02 -18.91
C ARG A 380 21.97 -2.81 -19.82
N SER A 381 23.05 -2.80 -20.61
CA SER A 381 23.26 -1.80 -21.66
C SER A 381 23.13 -2.46 -23.03
N THR A 382 22.61 -1.72 -23.99
CA THR A 382 22.61 -2.15 -25.38
C THR A 382 24.00 -1.95 -25.99
N PRO A 383 24.40 -2.73 -27.02
CA PRO A 383 25.55 -2.38 -27.83
C PRO A 383 25.37 -0.99 -28.46
N PRO A 384 26.47 -0.27 -28.78
CA PRO A 384 26.39 1.00 -29.47
C PRO A 384 25.65 0.86 -30.77
N HIS A 385 24.70 1.74 -31.03
CA HIS A 385 24.02 1.77 -32.31
C HIS A 385 25.00 2.23 -33.40
N ALA A 386 25.30 1.38 -34.39
CA ALA A 386 26.37 1.57 -35.36
C ALA A 386 26.31 2.89 -36.16
N ARG A 387 25.15 3.52 -36.27
CA ARG A 387 24.97 4.78 -37.01
C ARG A 387 25.07 6.02 -36.11
N THR A 388 24.72 5.92 -34.85
CA THR A 388 24.56 7.09 -33.96
C THR A 388 25.42 7.03 -32.69
N GLY A 389 26.12 5.92 -32.45
CA GLY A 389 26.91 5.71 -31.22
C GLY A 389 26.11 5.76 -29.93
N ILE A 390 24.78 5.62 -29.99
CA ILE A 390 23.89 5.72 -28.85
C ILE A 390 23.88 4.39 -28.09
N ILE A 391 24.02 4.47 -26.77
CA ILE A 391 23.92 3.34 -25.86
C ILE A 391 22.78 3.61 -24.89
N ASN A 392 21.85 2.66 -24.77
CA ASN A 392 20.80 2.71 -23.79
C ASN A 392 21.09 1.75 -22.63
N THR A 393 20.86 2.23 -21.43
CA THR A 393 21.03 1.44 -20.21
C THR A 393 19.68 1.27 -19.52
N PHE A 394 19.36 0.04 -19.15
CA PHE A 394 18.11 -0.33 -18.48
C PHE A 394 18.42 -0.88 -17.09
N CYS A 395 17.76 -0.33 -16.08
CA CYS A 395 17.72 -0.87 -14.74
C CYS A 395 16.44 -1.70 -14.59
N ASN A 396 16.60 -3.00 -14.39
CA ASN A 396 15.46 -3.91 -14.25
C ASN A 396 15.26 -4.24 -12.77
N PHE A 397 14.02 -4.06 -12.31
CA PHE A 397 13.61 -4.34 -10.94
C PHE A 397 12.53 -5.41 -10.95
N LYS A 398 12.59 -6.30 -9.99
CA LYS A 398 11.46 -7.17 -9.63
C LYS A 398 10.75 -6.56 -8.44
N ARG A 399 9.43 -6.58 -8.46
CA ARG A 399 8.60 -6.11 -7.37
C ARG A 399 7.54 -7.14 -7.02
N CYS A 400 7.29 -7.27 -5.74
CA CYS A 400 6.28 -8.17 -5.20
C CYS A 400 5.43 -7.39 -4.21
N PRO A 401 4.24 -6.92 -4.62
CA PRO A 401 3.29 -6.32 -3.70
C PRO A 401 2.65 -7.42 -2.85
N ILE A 402 2.49 -7.13 -1.57
CA ILE A 402 1.85 -7.99 -0.60
C ILE A 402 0.72 -7.21 0.02
N ASN A 403 -0.51 -7.69 -0.19
CA ASN A 403 -1.73 -7.18 0.42
C ASN A 403 -2.38 -8.35 1.16
N ASP A 404 -1.97 -8.54 2.41
CA ASP A 404 -2.41 -9.68 3.20
C ASP A 404 -3.66 -9.33 4.03
N PHE A 405 -4.84 -9.59 3.48
CA PHE A 405 -6.11 -9.36 4.16
C PHE A 405 -6.32 -10.26 5.39
N THR A 406 -5.46 -11.25 5.62
CA THR A 406 -5.49 -12.06 6.84
C THR A 406 -4.74 -11.41 8.01
N GLU A 407 -4.14 -10.23 7.83
CA GLU A 407 -3.57 -9.40 8.90
C GLU A 407 -4.54 -8.29 9.31
N ASN A 408 -4.48 -7.90 10.58
CA ASN A 408 -5.38 -6.89 11.13
C ASN A 408 -5.21 -5.52 10.47
N ALA A 409 -6.34 -4.89 10.17
CA ALA A 409 -6.35 -3.49 9.72
C ALA A 409 -7.69 -2.81 10.02
N ILE A 410 -7.63 -1.50 10.27
CA ILE A 410 -8.79 -0.63 10.50
C ILE A 410 -8.62 0.62 9.65
N ILE A 411 -9.62 0.97 8.86
CA ILE A 411 -9.66 2.23 8.12
C ILE A 411 -10.54 3.25 8.83
N TYR A 412 -10.13 4.51 8.77
CA TYR A 412 -10.84 5.63 9.34
C TYR A 412 -11.29 6.56 8.24
N THR A 413 -12.59 6.78 8.15
CA THR A 413 -13.21 7.62 7.11
C THR A 413 -13.95 8.80 7.74
N LEU A 414 -14.16 9.85 6.97
CA LEU A 414 -15.05 10.97 7.31
C LEU A 414 -16.23 10.94 6.34
N GLY A 415 -17.14 10.02 6.56
CA GLY A 415 -18.29 9.76 5.71
C GLY A 415 -18.42 8.30 5.34
N THR A 416 -19.58 7.95 4.79
CA THR A 416 -19.92 6.58 4.45
C THR A 416 -19.36 6.19 3.08
N PRO A 417 -18.76 5.01 2.91
CA PRO A 417 -18.33 4.49 1.62
C PRO A 417 -19.52 4.32 0.65
N THR A 418 -19.27 4.57 -0.63
CA THR A 418 -20.20 4.29 -1.72
C THR A 418 -19.60 3.22 -2.64
N PHE A 419 -20.44 2.28 -3.08
CA PHE A 419 -20.02 1.17 -3.93
C PHE A 419 -20.73 1.28 -5.28
N THR A 420 -20.04 0.93 -6.35
CA THR A 420 -20.60 0.94 -7.70
C THR A 420 -20.34 -0.38 -8.41
N ASP A 421 -21.38 -1.13 -8.67
CA ASP A 421 -21.33 -2.32 -9.49
C ASP A 421 -21.49 -1.99 -10.97
N THR A 422 -20.72 -2.70 -11.79
CA THR A 422 -20.77 -2.53 -13.23
C THR A 422 -21.17 -3.83 -13.91
N PHE A 423 -22.24 -3.79 -14.68
CA PHE A 423 -22.75 -4.94 -15.41
C PHE A 423 -22.74 -4.66 -16.92
N ALA A 424 -22.74 -5.73 -17.72
CA ALA A 424 -22.91 -5.67 -19.15
C ALA A 424 -24.34 -6.09 -19.56
N GLY A 425 -25.04 -5.23 -20.27
CA GLY A 425 -26.31 -5.56 -20.88
C GLY A 425 -26.17 -6.69 -21.89
N THR A 426 -27.16 -7.57 -21.96
CA THR A 426 -27.18 -8.71 -22.91
C THR A 426 -28.23 -8.56 -24.01
N GLY A 427 -29.07 -7.54 -23.94
CA GLY A 427 -30.25 -7.36 -24.81
C GLY A 427 -31.44 -8.23 -24.46
N SER A 428 -31.30 -9.12 -23.46
CA SER A 428 -32.39 -10.03 -23.05
C SER A 428 -32.53 -10.13 -21.51
N LYS A 429 -31.42 -9.95 -20.77
CA LYS A 429 -31.42 -10.01 -19.30
C LYS A 429 -31.97 -8.69 -18.72
N THR A 430 -32.95 -8.78 -17.84
CA THR A 430 -33.56 -7.63 -17.17
C THR A 430 -33.16 -7.51 -15.70
N LYS A 431 -32.64 -8.58 -15.08
CA LYS A 431 -32.34 -8.66 -13.67
C LYS A 431 -30.84 -8.66 -13.41
N PHE A 432 -30.41 -7.81 -12.49
CA PHE A 432 -29.01 -7.65 -12.09
C PHE A 432 -28.93 -7.57 -10.58
N THR A 433 -28.19 -8.49 -9.97
CA THR A 433 -28.01 -8.57 -8.50
C THR A 433 -26.76 -7.79 -8.14
N LEU A 434 -26.88 -6.91 -7.16
CA LEU A 434 -25.75 -6.15 -6.59
C LEU A 434 -24.87 -7.08 -5.74
N THR A 435 -23.58 -6.77 -5.69
CA THR A 435 -22.57 -7.67 -5.12
C THR A 435 -22.36 -7.48 -3.63
N GLY A 436 -23.01 -6.54 -2.97
CA GLY A 436 -22.83 -6.26 -1.55
C GLY A 436 -24.14 -6.03 -0.82
N THR A 437 -24.02 -5.78 0.47
CA THR A 437 -25.17 -5.39 1.31
C THR A 437 -25.58 -3.96 0.98
N VAL A 438 -26.80 -3.77 0.54
CA VAL A 438 -27.32 -2.47 0.12
C VAL A 438 -28.22 -1.89 1.20
N THR A 439 -27.77 -0.83 1.84
CA THR A 439 -28.58 -0.03 2.77
C THR A 439 -29.45 0.97 2.01
N THR A 440 -28.89 1.62 1.01
CA THR A 440 -29.57 2.60 0.16
C THR A 440 -29.08 2.47 -1.28
N LEU A 441 -30.00 2.26 -2.21
CA LEU A 441 -29.67 2.32 -3.63
C LEU A 441 -29.49 3.79 -4.05
N GLY A 442 -28.38 4.08 -4.69
CA GLY A 442 -28.08 5.39 -5.29
C GLY A 442 -28.54 5.48 -6.74
N ASP A 443 -27.71 6.00 -7.59
CA ASP A 443 -28.01 6.24 -8.99
C ASP A 443 -27.74 5.01 -9.86
N VAL A 444 -28.65 4.75 -10.81
CA VAL A 444 -28.48 3.67 -11.80
C VAL A 444 -28.37 4.30 -13.20
N TYR A 445 -27.33 3.92 -13.94
CA TYR A 445 -27.06 4.41 -15.29
C TYR A 445 -27.04 3.24 -16.30
N VAL A 446 -27.52 3.50 -17.50
CA VAL A 446 -27.30 2.64 -18.68
C VAL A 446 -26.56 3.47 -19.73
N GLY A 447 -25.29 3.16 -19.95
CA GLY A 447 -24.38 4.05 -20.67
C GLY A 447 -24.18 5.37 -19.93
N THR A 448 -24.55 6.47 -20.54
CA THR A 448 -24.53 7.81 -19.93
C THR A 448 -25.91 8.27 -19.44
N THR A 449 -26.95 7.45 -19.58
CA THR A 449 -28.32 7.84 -19.28
C THR A 449 -28.70 7.35 -17.91
N LYS A 450 -29.01 8.31 -16.99
CA LYS A 450 -29.57 8.01 -15.67
C LYS A 450 -30.97 7.41 -15.81
N GLN A 451 -31.20 6.33 -15.09
CA GLN A 451 -32.50 5.62 -15.06
C GLN A 451 -33.34 6.10 -13.89
N THR A 452 -34.64 6.04 -14.03
CA THR A 452 -35.62 6.48 -13.01
C THR A 452 -36.24 5.30 -12.30
N LEU A 453 -36.13 5.28 -10.98
CA LEU A 453 -36.73 4.23 -10.15
C LEU A 453 -38.26 4.21 -10.33
N ASN A 454 -38.84 3.02 -10.37
CA ASN A 454 -40.27 2.71 -10.63
C ASN A 454 -40.78 3.12 -12.02
N THR A 455 -39.93 3.59 -12.92
CA THR A 455 -40.27 3.88 -14.31
C THR A 455 -39.42 3.02 -15.26
N ASP A 456 -38.12 3.13 -15.16
CA ASP A 456 -37.18 2.41 -16.02
C ASP A 456 -36.74 1.09 -15.37
N TYR A 457 -36.69 1.06 -14.05
CA TYR A 457 -36.36 -0.13 -13.25
C TYR A 457 -37.08 -0.15 -11.90
N THR A 458 -37.13 -1.33 -11.29
CA THR A 458 -37.53 -1.55 -9.89
C THR A 458 -36.36 -2.15 -9.11
N TYR A 459 -36.35 -1.89 -7.80
CA TYR A 459 -35.35 -2.44 -6.90
C TYR A 459 -36.01 -3.19 -5.73
N SER A 460 -35.55 -4.39 -5.45
CA SER A 460 -36.00 -5.20 -4.30
C SER A 460 -34.88 -6.17 -3.90
N ASP A 461 -34.55 -6.22 -2.61
CA ASP A 461 -33.67 -7.21 -2.00
C ASP A 461 -32.34 -7.39 -2.73
N GLY A 462 -31.65 -6.27 -3.04
CA GLY A 462 -30.35 -6.29 -3.73
C GLY A 462 -30.45 -6.56 -5.25
N GLU A 463 -31.65 -6.69 -5.83
CA GLU A 463 -31.84 -6.94 -7.27
C GLU A 463 -32.45 -5.74 -7.98
N ILE A 464 -31.80 -5.28 -9.04
CA ILE A 464 -32.34 -4.30 -9.96
C ILE A 464 -33.03 -5.03 -11.11
N THR A 465 -34.30 -4.73 -11.34
CA THR A 465 -35.08 -5.30 -12.44
C THR A 465 -35.48 -4.20 -13.41
N PHE A 466 -34.91 -4.18 -14.62
CA PHE A 466 -35.26 -3.21 -15.65
C PHE A 466 -36.59 -3.53 -16.30
N ALA A 467 -37.40 -2.51 -16.61
CA ALA A 467 -38.67 -2.63 -17.34
C ALA A 467 -38.45 -3.15 -18.76
N SER A 468 -37.30 -2.82 -19.39
CA SER A 468 -36.88 -3.39 -20.68
C SER A 468 -35.41 -3.76 -20.61
N ALA A 469 -35.03 -4.87 -21.22
CA ALA A 469 -33.64 -5.35 -21.17
C ALA A 469 -32.69 -4.32 -21.77
N PRO A 470 -31.62 -3.92 -21.03
CA PRO A 470 -30.57 -3.05 -21.54
C PRO A 470 -29.91 -3.65 -22.80
N ALA A 471 -29.57 -2.80 -23.74
CA ALA A 471 -28.98 -3.22 -25.00
C ALA A 471 -27.76 -4.10 -24.85
N ASN A 472 -27.47 -4.98 -25.79
CA ASN A 472 -26.30 -5.84 -25.76
C ASN A 472 -25.00 -5.00 -25.68
N LYS A 473 -24.13 -5.32 -24.72
CA LYS A 473 -22.90 -4.59 -24.38
C LYS A 473 -23.12 -3.17 -23.80
N ALA A 474 -24.34 -2.78 -23.47
CA ALA A 474 -24.53 -1.54 -22.72
C ALA A 474 -23.89 -1.68 -21.34
N VAL A 475 -23.12 -0.69 -20.92
CA VAL A 475 -22.57 -0.65 -19.57
C VAL A 475 -23.66 -0.17 -18.62
N ILE A 476 -23.93 -0.94 -17.58
CA ILE A 476 -24.86 -0.60 -16.52
C ILE A 476 -24.04 -0.33 -15.27
N LYS A 477 -24.17 0.86 -14.69
CA LYS A 477 -23.56 1.23 -13.43
C LYS A 477 -24.65 1.46 -12.38
N ALA A 478 -24.52 0.84 -11.22
CA ALA A 478 -25.44 1.02 -10.10
C ALA A 478 -24.64 1.35 -8.83
N SER A 479 -24.86 2.54 -8.31
CA SER A 479 -24.25 2.97 -7.04
C SER A 479 -25.15 2.65 -5.84
N TYR A 480 -24.54 2.34 -4.68
CA TYR A 480 -25.25 2.05 -3.44
C TYR A 480 -24.35 2.31 -2.22
N VAL A 481 -24.99 2.41 -1.06
CA VAL A 481 -24.34 2.58 0.25
C VAL A 481 -24.76 1.44 1.16
#